data_d088608fd4d515e5a24ef28a73506833
#
_entry.id   d088608fd4d515e5a24ef28a73506833
#
_cell.length_a   1.000
_cell.length_b   1.000
_cell.length_c   1.000
_cell.angle_alpha   90.00
_cell.angle_beta   90.00
_cell.angle_gamma   90.00
#
_symmetry.space_group_name_H-M   'P 1'
#
loop_
_entity.id
_entity.type
_entity.pdbx_description
1 polymer ?
#
loop_
_entity_poly.entity_id
_entity_poly.type
_entity_poly.pdbx_seq_one_letter_code
_entity_poly.pdbx_strand_id
1 'polypeptide(L)'
;MTTGARIKFLARTRNGGRGQHGDLLIFDEAQELDIDSQASFISAISASKNPQVIYVGTPPDSPAIGTVFRGVRDKALSGQTKATAWFEFSVPEIGDVTDRSRWVQTNPALGRRILETT
;
A
#
# COMPACT_ATOMS: atom_id res chain seq x y z
N MET A 1 9.29 4.03 -30.33
CA MET A 1 8.92 2.62 -30.11
C MET A 1 7.88 2.56 -29.02
N THR A 2 6.71 2.00 -29.26
CA THR A 2 5.73 1.69 -28.22
C THR A 2 6.14 0.39 -27.55
N THR A 3 6.35 0.39 -26.25
CA THR A 3 6.82 -0.78 -25.49
C THR A 3 5.77 -1.89 -25.36
N GLY A 4 4.52 -1.64 -25.77
CA GLY A 4 3.40 -2.54 -25.56
C GLY A 4 2.95 -2.63 -24.10
N ALA A 5 3.51 -1.81 -23.18
CA ALA A 5 3.11 -1.77 -21.79
C ALA A 5 1.64 -1.36 -21.65
N ARG A 6 0.94 -1.98 -20.69
CA ARG A 6 -0.48 -1.75 -20.43
C ARG A 6 -0.68 -1.51 -18.94
N ILE A 7 -1.58 -0.60 -18.59
CA ILE A 7 -2.09 -0.40 -17.24
C ILE A 7 -3.57 -0.76 -17.25
N LYS A 8 -3.99 -1.57 -16.28
CA LYS A 8 -5.40 -1.93 -16.08
C LYS A 8 -5.82 -1.47 -14.69
N PHE A 9 -6.98 -0.86 -14.60
CA PHE A 9 -7.63 -0.52 -13.34
C PHE A 9 -8.75 -1.53 -13.09
N LEU A 10 -8.73 -2.18 -11.96
CA LEU A 10 -9.65 -3.26 -11.62
C LEU A 10 -10.27 -3.01 -10.25
N ALA A 11 -11.55 -3.35 -10.10
CA ALA A 11 -12.18 -3.37 -8.80
C ALA A 11 -11.58 -4.49 -7.95
N ARG A 12 -11.30 -4.20 -6.69
CA ARG A 12 -10.76 -5.12 -5.71
C ARG A 12 -11.87 -6.05 -5.20
N THR A 13 -11.97 -7.22 -5.81
CA THR A 13 -12.93 -8.26 -5.46
C THR A 13 -12.24 -9.61 -5.30
N ARG A 14 -12.85 -10.54 -4.58
CA ARG A 14 -12.33 -11.90 -4.36
C ARG A 14 -11.94 -12.65 -5.64
N ASN A 15 -12.55 -12.32 -6.76
CA ASN A 15 -12.30 -12.96 -8.06
C ASN A 15 -11.63 -12.01 -9.06
N GLY A 16 -11.30 -10.78 -8.67
CA GLY A 16 -10.84 -9.73 -9.59
C GLY A 16 -9.51 -10.06 -10.30
N GLY A 17 -8.66 -10.85 -9.66
CA GLY A 17 -7.38 -11.28 -10.24
C GLY A 17 -7.48 -12.44 -11.21
N ARG A 18 -8.61 -13.15 -11.27
CA ARG A 18 -8.76 -14.34 -12.13
C ARG A 18 -8.68 -13.96 -13.61
N GLY A 19 -7.86 -14.70 -14.37
CA GLY A 19 -7.65 -14.45 -15.80
C GLY A 19 -6.85 -13.17 -16.10
N GLN A 20 -6.33 -12.49 -15.08
CA GLN A 20 -5.43 -11.37 -15.27
C GLN A 20 -3.98 -11.84 -15.30
N HIS A 21 -3.14 -11.09 -16.02
CA HIS A 21 -1.69 -11.32 -16.08
C HIS A 21 -0.99 -9.96 -16.03
N GLY A 22 0.13 -9.91 -15.33
CA GLY A 22 0.93 -8.70 -15.20
C GLY A 22 2.26 -8.96 -14.53
N ASP A 23 3.13 -7.96 -14.53
CA ASP A 23 4.44 -7.98 -13.88
C ASP A 23 4.45 -7.14 -12.60
N LEU A 24 3.59 -6.14 -12.55
CA LEU A 24 3.43 -5.24 -11.42
C LEU A 24 1.98 -5.19 -10.99
N LEU A 25 1.76 -5.33 -9.70
CA LEU A 25 0.48 -5.19 -9.04
C LEU A 25 0.56 -4.02 -8.05
N ILE A 26 -0.38 -3.10 -8.13
CA ILE A 26 -0.48 -1.98 -7.19
C ILE A 26 -1.82 -2.09 -6.47
N PHE A 27 -1.78 -2.22 -5.15
CA PHE A 27 -2.94 -2.12 -4.28
C PHE A 27 -3.01 -0.70 -3.73
N ASP A 28 -3.96 0.06 -4.23
CA ASP A 28 -4.32 1.37 -3.67
C ASP A 28 -5.33 1.17 -2.54
N GLU A 29 -5.30 2.03 -1.53
CA GLU A 29 -6.09 1.88 -0.30
C GLU A 29 -5.87 0.48 0.33
N ALA A 30 -4.61 0.08 0.49
CA ALA A 30 -4.25 -1.27 0.92
C ALA A 30 -4.68 -1.61 2.36
N GLN A 31 -5.04 -0.62 3.17
CA GLN A 31 -5.62 -0.84 4.50
C GLN A 31 -6.99 -1.54 4.44
N GLU A 32 -7.68 -1.45 3.29
CA GLU A 32 -8.97 -2.12 3.07
C GLU A 32 -8.84 -3.49 2.38
N LEU A 33 -7.60 -3.97 2.18
CA LEU A 33 -7.34 -5.21 1.45
C LEU A 33 -7.59 -6.42 2.35
N ASP A 34 -8.47 -7.30 1.92
CA ASP A 34 -8.70 -8.60 2.55
C ASP A 34 -7.79 -9.69 1.96
N ILE A 35 -7.64 -10.80 2.71
CA ILE A 35 -6.74 -11.90 2.35
C ILE A 35 -7.18 -12.59 1.04
N ASP A 36 -8.47 -12.78 0.84
CA ASP A 36 -9.00 -13.50 -0.33
C ASP A 36 -8.75 -12.69 -1.61
N SER A 37 -9.01 -11.38 -1.54
CA SER A 37 -8.72 -10.46 -2.63
C SER A 37 -7.24 -10.40 -2.94
N GLN A 38 -6.39 -10.29 -1.92
CA GLN A 38 -4.93 -10.32 -2.11
C GLN A 38 -4.49 -11.59 -2.83
N ALA A 39 -4.91 -12.76 -2.35
CA ALA A 39 -4.53 -14.05 -2.93
C ALA A 39 -4.94 -14.17 -4.41
N SER A 40 -6.15 -13.71 -4.74
CA SER A 40 -6.64 -13.69 -6.13
C SER A 40 -5.77 -12.87 -7.07
N PHE A 41 -5.35 -11.67 -6.64
CA PHE A 41 -4.51 -10.80 -7.46
C PHE A 41 -3.04 -11.21 -7.48
N ILE A 42 -2.49 -11.72 -6.39
CA ILE A 42 -1.11 -12.25 -6.35
C ILE A 42 -0.95 -13.38 -7.37
N SER A 43 -1.95 -14.22 -7.55
CA SER A 43 -1.90 -15.27 -8.55
C SER A 43 -1.76 -14.75 -9.99
N ALA A 44 -2.25 -13.54 -10.28
CA ALA A 44 -2.19 -12.92 -11.60
C ALA A 44 -0.75 -12.54 -12.03
N ILE A 45 0.15 -12.35 -11.08
CA ILE A 45 1.55 -11.99 -11.36
C ILE A 45 2.52 -13.16 -11.15
N SER A 46 2.02 -14.32 -10.72
CA SER A 46 2.87 -15.47 -10.36
C SER A 46 3.68 -16.04 -11.54
N ALA A 47 3.24 -15.83 -12.77
CA ALA A 47 3.93 -16.25 -13.98
C ALA A 47 4.97 -15.22 -14.47
N SER A 48 5.06 -14.06 -13.86
CA SER A 48 6.06 -13.05 -14.23
C SER A 48 7.46 -13.49 -13.87
N LYS A 49 8.43 -13.10 -14.69
CA LYS A 49 9.87 -13.34 -14.40
C LYS A 49 10.39 -12.47 -13.24
N ASN A 50 9.75 -11.34 -13.02
CA ASN A 50 10.10 -10.41 -11.94
C ASN A 50 8.81 -9.79 -11.36
N PRO A 51 8.03 -10.56 -10.61
CA PRO A 51 6.77 -10.09 -10.06
C PRO A 51 7.03 -9.02 -8.98
N GLN A 52 6.31 -7.92 -9.06
CA GLN A 52 6.40 -6.85 -8.09
C GLN A 52 5.02 -6.51 -7.54
N VAL A 53 4.97 -6.21 -6.25
CA VAL A 53 3.74 -5.76 -5.57
C VAL A 53 4.04 -4.48 -4.82
N ILE A 54 3.20 -3.47 -5.05
CA ILE A 54 3.23 -2.21 -4.32
C ILE A 54 1.94 -2.10 -3.53
N TYR A 55 2.06 -1.80 -2.25
CA TYR A 55 0.94 -1.49 -1.36
C TYR A 55 1.01 -0.01 -1.01
N VAL A 56 -0.04 0.73 -1.28
CA VAL A 56 -0.18 2.15 -0.94
C VAL A 56 -1.42 2.28 -0.07
N GLY A 57 -1.31 3.01 1.03
CA GLY A 57 -2.44 3.18 1.93
C GLY A 57 -2.11 4.02 3.14
N THR A 58 -3.10 4.18 3.98
CA THR A 58 -3.05 4.85 5.27
C THR A 58 -3.19 3.83 6.40
N PRO A 59 -2.98 4.21 7.67
CA PRO A 59 -3.32 3.33 8.78
C PRO A 59 -4.80 2.93 8.72
N PRO A 60 -5.16 1.67 9.02
CA PRO A 60 -6.55 1.23 9.03
C PRO A 60 -7.31 1.87 10.20
N ASP A 61 -8.57 2.23 9.99
CA ASP A 61 -9.44 2.85 10.99
C ASP A 61 -9.72 1.94 12.20
N SER A 62 -9.62 0.64 12.02
CA SER A 62 -9.91 -0.36 13.06
C SER A 62 -8.89 -1.50 13.04
N PRO A 63 -8.56 -2.08 14.22
CA PRO A 63 -7.75 -3.30 14.31
C PRO A 63 -8.31 -4.50 13.57
N ALA A 64 -9.62 -4.56 13.35
CA ALA A 64 -10.28 -5.64 12.63
C ALA A 64 -10.07 -5.56 11.11
N ILE A 65 -9.72 -4.38 10.59
CA ILE A 65 -9.47 -4.12 9.19
C ILE A 65 -7.95 -3.98 8.98
N GLY A 66 -7.49 -4.17 7.75
CA GLY A 66 -6.09 -3.92 7.39
C GLY A 66 -5.09 -4.96 7.88
N THR A 67 -5.54 -6.18 8.18
CA THR A 67 -4.66 -7.26 8.65
C THR A 67 -3.56 -7.59 7.63
N VAL A 68 -3.89 -7.55 6.34
CA VAL A 68 -2.93 -7.77 5.24
C VAL A 68 -1.88 -6.67 5.25
N PHE A 69 -2.31 -5.40 5.23
CA PHE A 69 -1.40 -4.27 5.11
C PHE A 69 -0.49 -4.14 6.34
N ARG A 70 -1.04 -4.34 7.55
CA ARG A 70 -0.23 -4.41 8.78
C ARG A 70 0.77 -5.55 8.75
N GLY A 71 0.36 -6.73 8.28
CA GLY A 71 1.26 -7.87 8.16
C GLY A 71 2.42 -7.60 7.19
N VAL A 72 2.21 -6.84 6.11
CA VAL A 72 3.28 -6.38 5.21
C VAL A 72 4.22 -5.42 5.93
N ARG A 73 3.67 -4.44 6.66
CA ARG A 73 4.44 -3.50 7.49
C ARG A 73 5.31 -4.22 8.52
N ASP A 74 4.71 -5.10 9.30
CA ASP A 74 5.40 -5.79 10.39
C ASP A 74 6.55 -6.66 9.86
N LYS A 75 6.34 -7.36 8.75
CA LYS A 75 7.40 -8.13 8.08
C LYS A 75 8.54 -7.23 7.58
N ALA A 76 8.22 -6.09 7.00
CA ALA A 76 9.22 -5.15 6.52
C ALA A 76 10.07 -4.57 7.67
N LEU A 77 9.42 -4.15 8.76
CA LEU A 77 10.10 -3.56 9.92
C LEU A 77 10.88 -4.59 10.75
N SER A 78 10.45 -5.84 10.79
CA SER A 78 11.17 -6.91 11.49
C SER A 78 12.45 -7.37 10.80
N GLY A 79 12.71 -6.91 9.57
CA GLY A 79 13.84 -7.34 8.78
C GLY A 79 13.79 -8.80 8.31
N GLN A 80 12.64 -9.46 8.45
CA GLN A 80 12.45 -10.87 8.04
C GLN A 80 12.49 -11.07 6.53
N THR A 81 12.32 -10.01 5.75
CA THR A 81 12.38 -10.08 4.30
C THR A 81 13.44 -9.12 3.75
N LYS A 82 14.29 -9.65 2.87
CA LYS A 82 15.31 -8.83 2.17
C LYS A 82 14.79 -8.19 0.89
N ALA A 83 13.62 -8.59 0.42
CA ALA A 83 13.04 -8.17 -0.85
C ALA A 83 11.88 -7.17 -0.67
N THR A 84 11.75 -6.57 0.51
CA THR A 84 10.69 -5.61 0.82
C THR A 84 11.32 -4.29 1.23
N ALA A 85 10.86 -3.19 0.61
CA ALA A 85 11.13 -1.83 1.04
C ALA A 85 9.86 -1.26 1.70
N TRP A 86 10.02 -0.51 2.79
CA TRP A 86 8.94 0.14 3.49
C TRP A 86 9.24 1.63 3.64
N PHE A 87 8.29 2.47 3.25
CA PHE A 87 8.34 3.91 3.39
C PHE A 87 7.14 4.35 4.21
N GLU A 88 7.39 4.99 5.33
CA GLU A 88 6.33 5.42 6.26
C GLU A 88 6.55 6.88 6.66
N PHE A 89 5.48 7.66 6.57
CA PHE A 89 5.41 9.02 7.07
C PHE A 89 4.52 9.01 8.32
N SER A 90 5.14 8.91 9.48
CA SER A 90 4.44 8.78 10.76
C SER A 90 5.20 9.51 11.86
N VAL A 91 4.54 9.71 12.99
CA VAL A 91 5.18 10.14 14.23
C VAL A 91 5.54 8.93 15.08
N PRO A 92 6.66 8.96 15.82
CA PRO A 92 7.12 7.80 16.59
C PRO A 92 6.20 7.45 17.75
N GLU A 93 5.46 8.44 18.26
CA GLU A 93 4.61 8.29 19.46
C GLU A 93 3.27 9.00 19.28
N ILE A 94 2.24 8.45 19.91
CA ILE A 94 0.94 9.14 20.05
C ILE A 94 1.17 10.39 20.91
N GLY A 95 0.63 11.52 20.46
CA GLY A 95 0.81 12.80 21.13
C GLY A 95 -0.26 13.81 20.75
N ASP A 96 -0.03 15.07 21.10
CA ASP A 96 -0.96 16.14 20.82
C ASP A 96 -1.15 16.32 19.30
N VAL A 97 -2.39 16.15 18.85
CA VAL A 97 -2.77 16.33 17.44
C VAL A 97 -2.76 17.79 17.00
N THR A 98 -2.73 18.74 17.92
CA THR A 98 -2.63 20.19 17.63
C THR A 98 -1.19 20.65 17.43
N ASP A 99 -0.21 19.82 17.75
CA ASP A 99 1.20 20.14 17.54
C ASP A 99 1.56 20.09 16.04
N ARG A 100 1.65 21.26 15.44
CA ARG A 100 1.93 21.44 14.01
C ARG A 100 3.29 20.87 13.58
N SER A 101 4.26 20.79 14.47
CA SER A 101 5.58 20.22 14.12
C SER A 101 5.48 18.74 13.75
N ARG A 102 4.46 18.05 14.26
CA ARG A 102 4.16 16.65 13.98
C ARG A 102 3.47 16.45 12.63
N TRP A 103 2.71 17.45 12.18
CA TRP A 103 1.95 17.35 10.92
C TRP A 103 2.87 17.19 9.70
N VAL A 104 4.01 17.87 9.70
CA VAL A 104 4.99 17.77 8.61
C VAL A 104 5.59 16.37 8.51
N GLN A 105 5.74 15.67 9.63
CA GLN A 105 6.28 14.31 9.67
C GLN A 105 5.30 13.29 9.10
N THR A 106 4.00 13.50 9.32
CA THR A 106 2.94 12.58 8.88
C THR A 106 2.41 12.90 7.49
N ASN A 107 2.61 14.15 7.02
CA ASN A 107 2.07 14.59 5.75
C ASN A 107 3.11 15.36 4.93
N PRO A 108 3.86 14.68 4.05
CA PRO A 108 4.87 15.31 3.21
C PRO A 108 4.30 16.29 2.18
N ALA A 109 2.97 16.31 1.98
CA ALA A 109 2.29 17.25 1.09
C ALA A 109 1.93 18.58 1.77
N LEU A 110 2.08 18.66 3.10
CA LEU A 110 1.79 19.87 3.87
C LEU A 110 2.70 21.02 3.45
N GLY A 111 2.12 22.19 3.23
CA GLY A 111 2.84 23.37 2.72
C GLY A 111 3.16 23.34 1.23
N ARG A 112 2.87 22.22 0.53
CA ARG A 112 3.08 22.09 -0.93
C ARG A 112 1.76 21.95 -1.69
N ARG A 113 0.94 20.97 -1.34
CA ARG A 113 -0.36 20.68 -1.95
C ARG A 113 -1.52 20.91 -0.98
N ILE A 114 -1.27 20.76 0.30
CA ILE A 114 -2.25 20.99 1.38
C ILE A 114 -1.79 22.21 2.14
N LEU A 115 -2.66 23.23 2.21
CA LEU A 115 -2.38 24.45 2.96
C LEU A 115 -2.85 24.28 4.40
N GLU A 116 -2.16 24.89 5.35
CA GLU A 116 -2.52 24.87 6.78
C GLU A 116 -3.78 25.68 7.12
N THR A 117 -4.39 26.32 6.14
CA THR A 117 -5.49 27.30 6.32
C THR A 117 -6.88 26.67 6.26
N THR A 118 -7.04 25.51 6.84
CA THR A 118 -8.38 24.92 7.03
C THR A 118 -8.67 24.71 8.49
#